data_e9bd9dd71010d5f1e5267418c599acf7
#
_entry.id   e9bd9dd71010d5f1e5267418c599acf7
#
_cell.length_a   1.000
_cell.length_b   1.000
_cell.length_c   1.000
_cell.angle_alpha   90.00
_cell.angle_beta   90.00
_cell.angle_gamma   90.00
#
_symmetry.space_group_name_H-M   'P 1'
#
loop_
_entity.id
_entity.type
_entity.pdbx_description
1 polymer ?
#
loop_
_entity_poly.entity_id
_entity_poly.type
_entity_poly.pdbx_seq_one_letter_code
_entity_poly.pdbx_strand_id
1 'polypeptide(L)'
;DSTPTHSYMKYLYKYPQREYPYSDLIETNRKRSREEFEYELLDTGVFDDNRYFDVFVEYAKESPEDILIRITVHNRGTEAARLHLLPTLWFRNTWSWGRDSAKPMLREIGPGQIQASHAELGDYWLHCDEAAELLFTENESNAERLWRQPNASAYVKDAFHAYLISKRREAVNPAKNGTKAAAHYALEVPAKGNKTVQLRLAASKIEDAF
;
A
#
# COMPACT_ATOMS: atom_id res chain seq x y z
N ASP A 1 5.48 8.24 15.01
CA ASP A 1 5.43 8.02 16.45
C ASP A 1 5.04 6.59 16.80
N SER A 2 5.54 6.12 17.93
CA SER A 2 5.21 4.79 18.44
C SER A 2 5.38 4.77 19.95
N THR A 3 4.55 4.01 20.65
CA THR A 3 4.78 3.71 22.07
C THR A 3 6.01 2.79 22.20
N PRO A 4 6.71 2.80 23.35
CA PRO A 4 7.85 1.91 23.59
C PRO A 4 7.52 0.41 23.41
N THR A 5 6.27 0.03 23.67
CA THR A 5 5.77 -1.35 23.54
C THR A 5 5.29 -1.70 22.12
N HIS A 6 5.27 -0.72 21.21
CA HIS A 6 4.64 -0.83 19.88
C HIS A 6 3.16 -1.27 19.93
N SER A 7 2.48 -1.02 21.05
CA SER A 7 1.04 -1.28 21.18
C SER A 7 0.20 -0.26 20.40
N TYR A 8 0.78 0.89 20.10
CA TYR A 8 0.22 1.90 19.22
C TYR A 8 1.33 2.54 18.38
N MET A 9 1.07 2.69 17.10
CA MET A 9 1.97 3.36 16.16
C MET A 9 1.16 4.28 15.26
N LYS A 10 1.73 5.42 14.90
CA LYS A 10 1.13 6.38 13.99
C LYS A 10 2.17 6.99 13.07
N TYR A 11 1.86 7.12 11.79
CA TYR A 11 2.68 7.92 10.90
C TYR A 11 1.82 8.77 9.97
N LEU A 12 2.42 9.80 9.41
CA LEU A 12 1.83 10.70 8.45
C LEU A 12 2.58 10.59 7.12
N TYR A 13 1.83 10.41 6.05
CA TYR A 13 2.33 10.50 4.70
C TYR A 13 1.64 11.65 3.97
N LYS A 14 2.43 12.56 3.40
CA LYS A 14 1.93 13.70 2.65
C LYS A 14 1.94 13.37 1.16
N TYR A 15 0.77 13.33 0.52
CA TYR A 15 0.59 12.88 -0.86
C TYR A 15 0.03 14.00 -1.73
N PRO A 16 0.79 14.49 -2.74
CA PRO A 16 0.33 15.57 -3.61
C PRO A 16 -0.82 15.12 -4.51
N GLN A 17 -1.67 16.06 -4.92
CA GLN A 17 -2.74 15.85 -5.90
C GLN A 17 -2.24 15.97 -7.35
N ARG A 18 -0.95 15.89 -7.56
CA ARG A 18 -0.25 15.92 -8.83
C ARG A 18 0.93 14.97 -8.80
N GLU A 19 1.52 14.68 -9.93
CA GLU A 19 2.70 13.82 -10.02
C GLU A 19 3.87 14.38 -9.20
N TYR A 20 4.62 13.49 -8.52
CA TYR A 20 5.85 13.87 -7.85
C TYR A 20 6.90 14.31 -8.89
N PRO A 21 7.55 15.46 -8.70
CA PRO A 21 8.46 16.05 -9.67
C PRO A 21 9.86 15.43 -9.63
N TYR A 22 9.96 14.11 -9.74
CA TYR A 22 11.26 13.40 -9.65
C TYR A 22 12.24 13.81 -10.76
N SER A 23 11.75 14.07 -11.98
CA SER A 23 12.59 14.51 -13.09
C SER A 23 13.20 15.89 -12.80
N ASP A 24 12.41 16.82 -12.26
CA ASP A 24 12.88 18.15 -11.86
C ASP A 24 13.93 18.07 -10.76
N LEU A 25 13.69 17.25 -9.72
CA LEU A 25 14.64 17.01 -8.64
C LEU A 25 15.98 16.49 -9.18
N ILE A 26 15.94 15.50 -10.06
CA ILE A 26 17.16 14.89 -10.66
C ILE A 26 17.89 15.90 -11.53
N GLU A 27 17.19 16.60 -12.41
CA GLU A 27 17.79 17.52 -13.36
C GLU A 27 18.36 18.77 -12.68
N THR A 28 17.67 19.31 -11.69
CA THR A 28 18.12 20.47 -10.94
C THR A 28 19.36 20.14 -10.10
N ASN A 29 19.31 19.05 -9.31
CA ASN A 29 20.47 18.66 -8.49
C ASN A 29 21.68 18.24 -9.34
N ARG A 30 21.46 17.68 -10.51
CA ARG A 30 22.59 17.34 -11.42
C ARG A 30 23.37 18.57 -11.89
N LYS A 31 22.74 19.76 -11.91
CA LYS A 31 23.36 21.03 -12.33
C LYS A 31 24.02 21.75 -11.17
N ARG A 32 23.69 21.43 -9.92
CA ARG A 32 24.24 22.08 -8.73
C ARG A 32 25.64 21.59 -8.41
N SER A 33 26.44 22.49 -7.88
CA SER A 33 27.77 22.20 -7.34
C SER A 33 27.66 21.64 -5.92
N ARG A 34 28.78 21.16 -5.37
CA ARG A 34 28.83 20.67 -3.98
C ARG A 34 28.74 21.81 -2.91
N GLU A 35 28.85 23.04 -3.34
CA GLU A 35 28.78 24.22 -2.47
C GLU A 35 27.36 24.80 -2.38
N GLU A 36 26.45 24.35 -3.24
CA GLU A 36 25.06 24.73 -3.26
C GLU A 36 24.23 23.75 -2.40
N PHE A 37 23.22 24.28 -1.72
CA PHE A 37 22.25 23.43 -1.00
C PHE A 37 21.53 22.49 -1.96
N GLU A 38 21.22 21.29 -1.51
CA GLU A 38 20.43 20.34 -2.28
C GLU A 38 19.02 20.93 -2.58
N TYR A 39 18.55 20.69 -3.79
CA TYR A 39 17.17 21.02 -4.18
C TYR A 39 16.28 19.89 -3.71
N GLU A 40 15.45 20.19 -2.71
CA GLU A 40 14.60 19.21 -2.06
C GLU A 40 13.16 19.20 -2.61
N LEU A 41 12.40 18.20 -2.22
CA LEU A 41 11.01 18.04 -2.66
C LEU A 41 10.15 19.28 -2.34
N LEU A 42 10.39 19.93 -1.20
CA LEU A 42 9.65 21.15 -0.82
C LEU A 42 9.94 22.33 -1.75
N ASP A 43 11.16 22.42 -2.27
CA ASP A 43 11.57 23.51 -3.19
C ASP A 43 10.85 23.44 -4.54
N THR A 44 10.33 22.28 -4.90
CA THR A 44 9.59 22.08 -6.17
C THR A 44 8.20 22.72 -6.16
N GLY A 45 7.71 23.19 -5.03
CA GLY A 45 6.35 23.69 -4.86
C GLY A 45 5.25 22.61 -5.03
N VAL A 46 5.59 21.32 -4.93
CA VAL A 46 4.65 20.22 -5.15
C VAL A 46 3.45 20.22 -4.19
N PHE A 47 3.62 20.85 -3.01
CA PHE A 47 2.58 20.99 -2.00
C PHE A 47 1.95 22.39 -1.93
N ASP A 48 2.29 23.29 -2.87
CA ASP A 48 1.72 24.64 -2.89
C ASP A 48 0.20 24.60 -3.07
N ASP A 49 -0.47 25.70 -2.70
CA ASP A 49 -1.92 25.85 -2.71
C ASP A 49 -2.66 24.81 -1.85
N ASN A 50 -1.95 24.11 -0.94
CA ASN A 50 -2.50 23.01 -0.14
C ASN A 50 -3.12 21.88 -0.99
N ARG A 51 -2.71 21.68 -2.24
CA ARG A 51 -3.21 20.64 -3.14
C ARG A 51 -2.53 19.29 -2.85
N TYR A 52 -2.80 18.78 -1.65
CA TYR A 52 -2.29 17.49 -1.20
C TYR A 52 -3.23 16.83 -0.19
N PHE A 53 -2.97 15.57 0.08
CA PHE A 53 -3.59 14.81 1.15
C PHE A 53 -2.60 14.59 2.29
N ASP A 54 -3.07 14.71 3.53
CA ASP A 54 -2.41 14.10 4.69
C ASP A 54 -3.04 12.74 4.93
N VAL A 55 -2.25 11.69 4.82
CA VAL A 55 -2.67 10.30 5.05
C VAL A 55 -2.10 9.86 6.40
N PHE A 56 -2.95 9.79 7.40
CA PHE A 56 -2.59 9.25 8.71
C PHE A 56 -2.86 7.76 8.73
N VAL A 57 -1.87 6.98 9.17
CA VAL A 57 -2.02 5.55 9.37
C VAL A 57 -1.72 5.25 10.83
N GLU A 58 -2.68 4.63 11.50
CA GLU A 58 -2.64 4.28 12.91
C GLU A 58 -2.77 2.77 13.04
N TYR A 59 -1.92 2.19 13.86
CA TYR A 59 -1.97 0.79 14.26
C TYR A 59 -2.16 0.73 15.76
N ALA A 60 -3.12 -0.06 16.22
CA ALA A 60 -3.36 -0.31 17.64
C ALA A 60 -3.50 -1.83 17.85
N LYS A 61 -2.80 -2.36 18.85
CA LYS A 61 -2.92 -3.78 19.22
C LYS A 61 -4.03 -3.95 20.25
N GLU A 62 -5.00 -4.78 19.92
CA GLU A 62 -5.94 -5.34 20.91
C GLU A 62 -5.26 -6.45 21.70
N SER A 63 -4.43 -7.24 21.02
CA SER A 63 -3.57 -8.28 21.61
C SER A 63 -2.27 -8.41 20.79
N PRO A 64 -1.28 -9.23 21.21
CA PRO A 64 -0.08 -9.47 20.42
C PRO A 64 -0.35 -9.95 18.98
N GLU A 65 -1.45 -10.66 18.79
CA GLU A 65 -1.85 -11.29 17.52
C GLU A 65 -3.10 -10.67 16.88
N ASP A 66 -3.51 -9.48 17.36
CA ASP A 66 -4.68 -8.76 16.85
C ASP A 66 -4.38 -7.27 16.72
N ILE A 67 -4.40 -6.78 15.49
CA ILE A 67 -3.98 -5.44 15.12
C ILE A 67 -5.13 -4.73 14.40
N LEU A 68 -5.60 -3.63 15.00
CA LEU A 68 -6.52 -2.69 14.36
C LEU A 68 -5.72 -1.64 13.58
N ILE A 69 -6.20 -1.32 12.39
CA ILE A 69 -5.55 -0.37 11.49
C ILE A 69 -6.60 0.66 11.08
N ARG A 70 -6.26 1.94 11.24
CA ARG A 70 -7.10 3.06 10.80
C ARG A 70 -6.32 3.96 9.87
N ILE A 71 -6.84 4.20 8.67
CA ILE A 71 -6.24 5.10 7.71
C ILE A 71 -7.18 6.25 7.46
N THR A 72 -6.76 7.47 7.80
CA THR A 72 -7.54 8.69 7.60
C THR A 72 -6.85 9.57 6.57
N VAL A 73 -7.56 9.84 5.47
CA VAL A 73 -7.11 10.71 4.40
C VAL A 73 -7.77 12.07 4.55
N HIS A 74 -7.00 13.11 4.81
CA HIS A 74 -7.46 14.50 4.84
C HIS A 74 -7.09 15.21 3.55
N ASN A 75 -8.07 15.75 2.85
CA ASN A 75 -7.83 16.63 1.71
C ASN A 75 -7.55 18.06 2.21
N ARG A 76 -6.37 18.57 1.97
CA ARG A 76 -5.99 19.94 2.34
C ARG A 76 -6.39 20.98 1.30
N GLY A 77 -6.73 20.54 0.09
CA GLY A 77 -7.19 21.38 -1.01
C GLY A 77 -8.58 22.00 -0.80
N THR A 78 -8.88 22.97 -1.60
CA THR A 78 -10.16 23.71 -1.60
C THR A 78 -11.22 23.09 -2.51
N GLU A 79 -10.88 22.01 -3.21
CA GLU A 79 -11.77 21.25 -4.10
C GLU A 79 -11.79 19.78 -3.66
N ALA A 80 -12.89 19.08 -3.98
CA ALA A 80 -12.94 17.63 -3.81
C ALA A 80 -11.90 16.96 -4.71
N ALA A 81 -11.24 15.93 -4.22
CA ALA A 81 -10.19 15.26 -4.98
C ALA A 81 -10.28 13.73 -4.83
N ARG A 82 -9.92 13.03 -5.90
CA ARG A 82 -9.90 11.57 -5.95
C ARG A 82 -8.57 11.00 -5.54
N LEU A 83 -8.62 9.88 -4.82
CA LEU A 83 -7.45 9.12 -4.38
C LEU A 83 -7.74 7.62 -4.49
N HIS A 84 -6.78 6.86 -4.98
CA HIS A 84 -6.75 5.41 -4.84
C HIS A 84 -5.91 5.05 -3.62
N LEU A 85 -6.54 4.48 -2.60
CA LEU A 85 -5.88 4.00 -1.39
C LEU A 85 -5.78 2.48 -1.46
N LEU A 86 -4.56 1.94 -1.23
CA LEU A 86 -4.26 0.52 -1.36
C LEU A 86 -3.53 -0.02 -0.11
N PRO A 87 -4.19 -0.17 1.03
CA PRO A 87 -3.61 -0.94 2.13
C PRO A 87 -3.20 -2.31 1.62
N THR A 88 -1.93 -2.66 1.83
CA THR A 88 -1.34 -3.83 1.20
C THR A 88 -0.79 -4.78 2.23
N LEU A 89 -1.19 -6.05 2.17
CA LEU A 89 -0.62 -7.17 2.90
C LEU A 89 0.27 -7.99 1.96
N TRP A 90 1.46 -8.35 2.44
CA TRP A 90 2.41 -9.11 1.63
C TRP A 90 3.41 -9.88 2.49
N PHE A 91 3.91 -10.98 1.95
CA PHE A 91 5.01 -11.72 2.54
C PHE A 91 6.34 -11.31 1.93
N ARG A 92 7.38 -11.23 2.77
CA ARG A 92 8.75 -11.04 2.28
C ARG A 92 9.11 -12.20 1.37
N ASN A 93 9.57 -11.89 0.15
CA ASN A 93 9.99 -12.92 -0.81
C ASN A 93 11.31 -13.55 -0.37
N THR A 94 11.26 -14.65 0.35
CA THR A 94 12.39 -15.48 0.74
C THR A 94 12.44 -16.79 -0.03
N TRP A 95 11.32 -17.21 -0.63
CA TRP A 95 11.22 -18.45 -1.41
C TRP A 95 12.05 -18.40 -2.70
N SER A 96 12.26 -17.24 -3.31
CA SER A 96 13.12 -17.08 -4.49
C SER A 96 14.61 -17.25 -4.21
N TRP A 97 15.01 -17.30 -2.93
CA TRP A 97 16.41 -17.47 -2.55
C TRP A 97 16.85 -18.94 -2.45
N GLY A 98 15.94 -19.88 -2.70
CA GLY A 98 16.21 -21.31 -2.59
C GLY A 98 16.53 -21.79 -1.16
N ARG A 99 16.17 -20.99 -0.16
CA ARG A 99 16.41 -21.26 1.26
C ARG A 99 15.15 -21.75 1.94
N ASP A 100 14.54 -22.77 1.44
CA ASP A 100 13.42 -23.40 2.11
C ASP A 100 12.06 -22.75 2.11
N SER A 101 11.19 -23.54 2.59
CA SER A 101 9.85 -23.40 3.07
C SER A 101 8.79 -23.30 1.97
N ALA A 102 7.66 -23.85 2.31
CA ALA A 102 6.44 -23.72 1.54
C ALA A 102 6.18 -22.22 1.30
N LYS A 103 6.01 -21.85 0.03
CA LYS A 103 5.65 -20.50 -0.36
C LYS A 103 4.38 -20.10 0.38
N PRO A 104 4.36 -18.95 1.10
CA PRO A 104 3.18 -18.50 1.82
C PRO A 104 2.09 -18.08 0.84
N MET A 105 0.85 -17.97 1.33
CA MET A 105 -0.29 -17.68 0.49
C MET A 105 -1.24 -16.68 1.13
N LEU A 106 -1.72 -15.75 0.32
CA LEU A 106 -2.88 -14.90 0.58
C LEU A 106 -4.00 -15.33 -0.35
N ARG A 107 -5.23 -15.43 0.16
CA ARG A 107 -6.41 -15.73 -0.68
C ARG A 107 -7.64 -14.97 -0.19
N GLU A 108 -8.49 -14.57 -1.12
CA GLU A 108 -9.82 -14.07 -0.80
C GLU A 108 -10.68 -15.21 -0.26
N ILE A 109 -11.36 -14.98 0.86
CA ILE A 109 -12.28 -15.96 1.48
C ILE A 109 -13.70 -15.43 1.60
N GLY A 110 -13.91 -14.18 1.24
CA GLY A 110 -15.19 -13.48 1.25
C GLY A 110 -15.00 -11.99 0.93
N PRO A 111 -16.06 -11.23 0.75
CA PRO A 111 -15.98 -9.80 0.48
C PRO A 111 -15.16 -9.08 1.57
N GLY A 112 -14.12 -8.35 1.20
CA GLY A 112 -13.24 -7.65 2.13
C GLY A 112 -12.41 -8.53 3.06
N GLN A 113 -12.32 -9.85 2.82
CA GLN A 113 -11.61 -10.78 3.71
C GLN A 113 -10.50 -11.53 2.99
N ILE A 114 -9.30 -11.47 3.55
CA ILE A 114 -8.11 -12.19 3.06
C ILE A 114 -7.62 -13.12 4.16
N GLN A 115 -7.47 -14.40 3.84
CA GLN A 115 -6.71 -15.34 4.67
C GLN A 115 -5.24 -15.31 4.24
N ALA A 116 -4.36 -15.20 5.21
CA ALA A 116 -2.91 -15.25 5.06
C ALA A 116 -2.39 -16.50 5.74
N SER A 117 -1.73 -17.39 4.99
CA SER A 117 -1.18 -18.65 5.51
C SER A 117 0.33 -18.67 5.37
N HIS A 118 1.04 -18.95 6.45
CA HIS A 118 2.50 -19.04 6.51
C HIS A 118 2.93 -20.25 7.36
N ALA A 119 3.97 -20.95 6.92
CA ALA A 119 4.39 -22.20 7.57
C ALA A 119 4.79 -22.02 9.06
N GLU A 120 5.41 -20.89 9.39
CA GLU A 120 5.87 -20.61 10.76
C GLU A 120 4.87 -19.75 11.56
N LEU A 121 4.19 -18.81 10.91
CA LEU A 121 3.28 -17.86 11.57
C LEU A 121 1.86 -18.42 11.73
N GLY A 122 1.53 -19.51 11.01
CA GLY A 122 0.17 -20.02 10.96
C GLY A 122 -0.74 -19.18 10.07
N ASP A 123 -2.02 -19.19 10.40
CA ASP A 123 -3.06 -18.48 9.65
C ASP A 123 -3.43 -17.16 10.34
N TYR A 124 -3.59 -16.12 9.52
CA TYR A 124 -4.11 -14.80 9.90
C TYR A 124 -5.23 -14.39 8.95
N TRP A 125 -6.11 -13.54 9.44
CA TRP A 125 -7.24 -12.99 8.69
C TRP A 125 -7.17 -11.47 8.66
N LEU A 126 -7.09 -10.90 7.45
CA LEU A 126 -7.24 -9.47 7.25
C LEU A 126 -8.71 -9.18 6.88
N HIS A 127 -9.35 -8.39 7.71
CA HIS A 127 -10.67 -7.83 7.45
C HIS A 127 -10.51 -6.40 6.98
N CYS A 128 -11.21 -6.02 5.92
CA CYS A 128 -11.24 -4.68 5.33
C CYS A 128 -12.66 -4.18 5.34
N ASP A 129 -12.90 -3.01 5.93
CA ASP A 129 -14.20 -2.37 5.88
C ASP A 129 -14.47 -1.89 4.44
N GLU A 130 -15.72 -1.92 4.00
CA GLU A 130 -16.20 -1.35 2.74
C GLU A 130 -15.24 -1.43 1.54
N ALA A 131 -14.33 -2.41 1.52
CA ALA A 131 -13.35 -2.55 0.46
C ALA A 131 -14.06 -2.79 -0.88
N ALA A 132 -13.83 -1.90 -1.84
CA ALA A 132 -14.46 -1.99 -3.14
C ALA A 132 -13.97 -3.22 -3.93
N GLU A 133 -12.68 -3.55 -3.82
CA GLU A 133 -12.06 -4.62 -4.60
C GLU A 133 -10.78 -5.14 -3.95
N LEU A 134 -10.61 -6.47 -3.90
CA LEU A 134 -9.35 -7.09 -3.48
C LEU A 134 -8.52 -7.45 -4.71
N LEU A 135 -7.27 -6.98 -4.74
CA LEU A 135 -6.31 -7.20 -5.82
C LEU A 135 -5.19 -8.12 -5.33
N PHE A 136 -4.80 -9.09 -6.17
CA PHE A 136 -3.78 -10.08 -5.81
C PHE A 136 -2.67 -10.15 -6.84
N THR A 137 -1.44 -10.28 -6.36
CA THR A 137 -0.24 -10.54 -7.16
C THR A 137 0.72 -11.42 -6.37
N GLU A 138 1.81 -11.80 -7.01
CA GLU A 138 2.98 -12.30 -6.30
C GLU A 138 3.87 -11.15 -5.85
N ASN A 139 4.57 -11.31 -4.72
CA ASN A 139 5.62 -10.38 -4.31
C ASN A 139 6.94 -10.72 -5.04
N GLU A 140 6.85 -10.85 -6.36
CA GLU A 140 7.95 -11.12 -7.27
C GLU A 140 8.33 -9.86 -8.07
N SER A 141 9.61 -9.68 -8.30
CA SER A 141 10.09 -8.55 -9.12
C SER A 141 9.68 -8.70 -10.57
N ASN A 142 9.34 -7.58 -11.20
CA ASN A 142 9.09 -7.52 -12.64
C ASN A 142 10.44 -7.56 -13.39
N ALA A 143 10.94 -8.78 -13.61
CA ALA A 143 12.24 -9.03 -14.25
C ALA A 143 12.24 -8.56 -15.71
N GLU A 144 11.13 -8.69 -16.40
CA GLU A 144 10.98 -8.24 -17.78
C GLU A 144 11.19 -6.72 -17.89
N ARG A 145 10.55 -5.95 -17.01
CA ARG A 145 10.69 -4.50 -16.97
C ARG A 145 12.09 -4.05 -16.55
N LEU A 146 12.67 -4.70 -15.54
CA LEU A 146 13.91 -4.25 -14.91
C LEU A 146 15.16 -4.73 -15.65
N TRP A 147 15.13 -5.98 -16.16
CA TRP A 147 16.33 -6.65 -16.66
C TRP A 147 16.14 -7.30 -18.03
N ARG A 148 14.99 -7.13 -18.68
CA ARG A 148 14.67 -7.75 -19.97
C ARG A 148 14.71 -9.29 -19.93
N GLN A 149 14.36 -9.87 -18.78
CA GLN A 149 14.30 -11.31 -18.57
C GLN A 149 12.87 -11.75 -18.28
N PRO A 150 12.51 -13.00 -18.59
CA PRO A 150 11.16 -13.51 -18.28
C PRO A 150 10.83 -13.38 -16.79
N ASN A 151 9.58 -13.03 -16.51
CA ASN A 151 9.07 -12.99 -15.15
C ASN A 151 8.91 -14.40 -14.57
N ALA A 152 9.22 -14.59 -13.29
CA ALA A 152 8.96 -15.84 -12.57
C ALA A 152 7.46 -16.10 -12.35
N SER A 153 6.64 -15.06 -12.44
CA SER A 153 5.18 -15.12 -12.31
C SER A 153 4.53 -14.20 -13.33
N ALA A 154 3.32 -14.56 -13.77
CA ALA A 154 2.50 -13.70 -14.63
C ALA A 154 2.05 -12.41 -13.89
N TYR A 155 1.90 -12.49 -12.56
CA TYR A 155 1.41 -11.39 -11.73
C TYR A 155 2.53 -10.90 -10.80
N VAL A 156 3.20 -9.84 -11.18
CA VAL A 156 4.37 -9.29 -10.47
C VAL A 156 4.00 -8.16 -9.51
N LYS A 157 4.86 -7.86 -8.56
CA LYS A 157 4.56 -6.98 -7.41
C LYS A 157 4.19 -5.54 -7.75
N ASP A 158 4.53 -5.03 -8.95
CA ASP A 158 4.21 -3.68 -9.43
C ASP A 158 2.92 -3.62 -10.28
N ALA A 159 2.21 -4.74 -10.42
CA ALA A 159 1.03 -4.86 -11.26
C ALA A 159 -0.15 -3.98 -10.83
N PHE A 160 -0.27 -3.61 -9.55
CA PHE A 160 -1.32 -2.69 -9.09
C PHE A 160 -1.26 -1.34 -9.80
N HIS A 161 -0.05 -0.86 -10.11
CA HIS A 161 0.14 0.34 -10.91
C HIS A 161 -0.42 0.16 -12.33
N ALA A 162 -0.08 -0.94 -12.99
CA ALA A 162 -0.60 -1.25 -14.33
C ALA A 162 -2.14 -1.39 -14.34
N TYR A 163 -2.69 -2.02 -13.30
CA TYR A 163 -4.13 -2.18 -13.12
C TYR A 163 -4.86 -0.83 -13.00
N LEU A 164 -4.38 0.05 -12.11
CA LEU A 164 -5.07 1.32 -11.81
C LEU A 164 -4.80 2.40 -12.84
N ILE A 165 -3.55 2.61 -13.22
CA ILE A 165 -3.14 3.71 -14.10
C ILE A 165 -3.32 3.34 -15.57
N SER A 166 -2.79 2.18 -15.97
CA SER A 166 -2.83 1.72 -17.36
C SER A 166 -4.11 0.94 -17.72
N LYS A 167 -5.03 0.74 -16.75
CA LYS A 167 -6.29 0.01 -16.91
C LYS A 167 -6.12 -1.45 -17.38
N ARG A 168 -4.95 -2.03 -17.14
CA ARG A 168 -4.63 -3.42 -17.52
C ARG A 168 -5.18 -4.38 -16.47
N ARG A 169 -6.45 -4.76 -16.64
CA ARG A 169 -7.17 -5.64 -15.69
C ARG A 169 -6.53 -7.01 -15.53
N GLU A 170 -5.91 -7.51 -16.59
CA GLU A 170 -5.20 -8.79 -16.62
C GLU A 170 -3.87 -8.81 -15.86
N ALA A 171 -3.40 -7.65 -15.38
CA ALA A 171 -2.15 -7.56 -14.63
C ALA A 171 -2.22 -8.17 -13.22
N VAL A 172 -3.41 -8.30 -12.65
CA VAL A 172 -3.64 -8.90 -11.34
C VAL A 172 -4.25 -10.29 -11.46
N ASN A 173 -4.02 -11.15 -10.45
CA ASN A 173 -4.47 -12.54 -10.48
C ASN A 173 -6.01 -12.66 -10.35
N PRO A 174 -6.73 -13.12 -11.39
CA PRO A 174 -8.17 -13.28 -11.32
C PRO A 174 -8.61 -14.43 -10.41
N ALA A 175 -7.71 -15.36 -10.05
CA ALA A 175 -7.98 -16.42 -9.08
C ALA A 175 -7.97 -15.94 -7.62
N LYS A 176 -7.72 -14.63 -7.40
CA LYS A 176 -7.79 -13.98 -6.09
C LYS A 176 -6.90 -14.66 -5.03
N ASN A 177 -5.68 -14.98 -5.42
CA ASN A 177 -4.65 -15.48 -4.53
C ASN A 177 -3.26 -15.02 -4.98
N GLY A 178 -2.27 -15.16 -4.06
CA GLY A 178 -0.88 -14.79 -4.32
C GLY A 178 -0.11 -14.58 -3.01
N THR A 179 1.02 -13.91 -3.08
CA THR A 179 1.85 -13.58 -1.90
C THR A 179 1.83 -12.09 -1.56
N LYS A 180 1.05 -11.31 -2.32
CA LYS A 180 0.78 -9.90 -2.11
C LYS A 180 -0.67 -9.59 -2.48
N ALA A 181 -1.37 -8.89 -1.60
CA ALA A 181 -2.75 -8.46 -1.83
C ALA A 181 -2.96 -7.01 -1.39
N ALA A 182 -3.84 -6.30 -2.06
CA ALA A 182 -4.25 -4.97 -1.66
C ALA A 182 -5.78 -4.86 -1.61
N ALA A 183 -6.30 -4.15 -0.60
CA ALA A 183 -7.67 -3.68 -0.59
C ALA A 183 -7.71 -2.33 -1.33
N HIS A 184 -8.42 -2.26 -2.43
CA HIS A 184 -8.50 -1.07 -3.26
C HIS A 184 -9.73 -0.23 -2.89
N TYR A 185 -9.48 0.97 -2.40
CA TYR A 185 -10.48 1.99 -2.13
C TYR A 185 -10.34 3.14 -3.13
N ALA A 186 -11.36 3.37 -3.93
CA ALA A 186 -11.46 4.54 -4.80
C ALA A 186 -12.22 5.64 -4.04
N LEU A 187 -11.49 6.54 -3.39
CA LEU A 187 -12.05 7.57 -2.53
C LEU A 187 -12.22 8.88 -3.31
N GLU A 188 -13.34 9.55 -3.08
CA GLU A 188 -13.51 10.97 -3.37
C GLU A 188 -13.57 11.72 -2.03
N VAL A 189 -12.54 12.52 -1.74
CA VAL A 189 -12.38 13.21 -0.47
C VAL A 189 -12.83 14.66 -0.62
N PRO A 190 -13.85 15.11 0.13
CA PRO A 190 -14.36 16.48 0.02
C PRO A 190 -13.29 17.54 0.27
N ALA A 191 -13.51 18.73 -0.26
CA ALA A 191 -12.68 19.90 0.03
C ALA A 191 -12.55 20.11 1.54
N LYS A 192 -11.33 20.24 2.06
CA LYS A 192 -11.04 20.39 3.50
C LYS A 192 -11.61 19.28 4.39
N GLY A 193 -12.16 18.23 3.80
CA GLY A 193 -12.77 17.09 4.50
C GLY A 193 -11.80 15.90 4.63
N ASN A 194 -12.35 14.79 5.09
CA ASN A 194 -11.61 13.54 5.21
C ASN A 194 -12.46 12.32 4.87
N LYS A 195 -11.78 11.19 4.68
CA LYS A 195 -12.34 9.85 4.61
C LYS A 195 -11.49 8.92 5.47
N THR A 196 -12.12 7.97 6.14
CA THR A 196 -11.45 6.98 6.97
C THR A 196 -11.81 5.58 6.48
N VAL A 197 -10.83 4.69 6.45
CA VAL A 197 -11.02 3.25 6.26
C VAL A 197 -10.40 2.50 7.43
N GLN A 198 -10.96 1.34 7.75
CA GLN A 198 -10.52 0.50 8.85
C GLN A 198 -10.17 -0.90 8.34
N LEU A 199 -9.13 -1.47 8.92
CA LEU A 199 -8.75 -2.86 8.69
C LEU A 199 -8.42 -3.51 10.03
N ARG A 200 -8.53 -4.84 10.09
CA ARG A 200 -8.12 -5.62 11.25
C ARG A 200 -7.39 -6.88 10.80
N LEU A 201 -6.20 -7.11 11.34
CA LEU A 201 -5.41 -8.31 11.09
C LEU A 201 -5.31 -9.11 12.38
N ALA A 202 -5.83 -10.34 12.40
CA ALA A 202 -5.85 -11.17 13.58
C ALA A 202 -5.49 -12.63 13.27
N ALA A 203 -4.93 -13.34 14.26
CA ALA A 203 -4.63 -14.78 14.19
C ALA A 203 -5.87 -15.67 14.42
N SER A 204 -7.03 -15.07 14.60
CA SER A 204 -8.31 -15.76 14.70
C SER A 204 -9.33 -15.16 13.73
N LYS A 205 -10.21 -16.00 13.22
CA LYS A 205 -11.33 -15.52 12.40
C LYS A 205 -12.30 -14.77 13.29
N ILE A 206 -12.60 -13.52 12.94
CA ILE A 206 -13.51 -12.63 13.68
C ILE A 206 -14.77 -12.46 12.85
N GLU A 207 -15.96 -12.70 13.45
CA GLU A 207 -17.24 -12.58 12.76
C GLU A 207 -17.67 -11.11 12.63
N ASP A 208 -17.44 -10.32 13.67
CA ASP A 208 -17.73 -8.88 13.72
C ASP A 208 -16.40 -8.13 13.96
N ALA A 209 -15.77 -7.71 12.85
CA ALA A 209 -14.43 -7.16 12.91
C ALA A 209 -14.39 -5.66 13.24
N PHE A 210 -15.54 -4.94 13.10
CA PHE A 210 -15.65 -3.48 13.25
C PHE A 210 -16.83 -3.05 14.07
#